data_ddfe28f710e9f61366065cd4929c7729
#
_entry.id   ddfe28f710e9f61366065cd4929c7729
#
_cell.length_a   1.000
_cell.length_b   1.000
_cell.length_c   1.000
_cell.angle_alpha   90.00
_cell.angle_beta   90.00
_cell.angle_gamma   90.00
#
_symmetry.space_group_name_H-M   'P 1'
#
loop_
_entity.id
_entity.type
_entity.pdbx_description
1 polymer ?
#
loop_
_entity_poly.entity_id
_entity_poly.type
_entity_poly.pdbx_seq_one_letter_code
_entity_poly.pdbx_strand_id
1 'polypeptide(L)'
;MIKHIYKHNGTFEFEAGGSIDNLEITYHTSPLGYTRGRKVIWLCHALTADSDPEGTWWPALVGPGKLIDTEKYFVICANVLGSACGSSGPASMNPKTGKPYYFEFPRVTVRDTVRAFDLLRQHLGIEKIDLLIGTSMGGFMSFEWAVTRPGIFGKIFFIATGARVTPWLAGFNAASRMALLADPTFKEHRDLNGGMEGLKAARAIALLTYRCEEGLFKQNEDSDDTVFAGKVGSYYRHQTSKFVKDWDAYSYLYVCDEVDSNNVGRGRGGVAKALSEIESDCTFICMSSDELFPPEDMKPLSALIPGSSYHQIETPYGHDGFLIETSAIADILRPALP
;
A
#
# COMPACT_ATOMS: atom_id res chain seq x y z
N MET A 1 4.53 -7.57 -16.04
CA MET A 1 4.46 -6.13 -16.50
C MET A 1 5.87 -5.59 -16.76
N ILE A 2 6.03 -4.41 -17.39
CA ILE A 2 7.33 -3.80 -17.71
C ILE A 2 7.68 -2.75 -16.66
N LYS A 3 8.89 -2.84 -16.08
CA LYS A 3 9.42 -1.90 -15.09
C LYS A 3 9.96 -0.64 -15.77
N HIS A 4 9.63 0.52 -15.18
CA HIS A 4 10.09 1.85 -15.61
C HIS A 4 10.53 2.66 -14.40
N ILE A 5 11.30 3.73 -14.66
CA ILE A 5 11.64 4.75 -13.68
C ILE A 5 11.30 6.12 -14.27
N TYR A 6 10.43 6.86 -13.62
CA TYR A 6 10.19 8.27 -13.89
C TYR A 6 11.10 9.13 -13.01
N LYS A 7 11.77 10.10 -13.62
CA LYS A 7 12.59 11.11 -12.92
C LYS A 7 11.91 12.47 -13.06
N HIS A 8 11.54 13.03 -11.93
CA HIS A 8 11.01 14.39 -11.88
C HIS A 8 12.16 15.41 -11.98
N ASN A 9 12.19 16.19 -13.04
CA ASN A 9 13.19 17.26 -13.21
C ASN A 9 12.80 18.48 -12.36
N GLY A 10 13.40 18.61 -11.19
CA GLY A 10 13.13 19.70 -10.28
C GLY A 10 13.13 19.28 -8.82
N THR A 11 12.90 20.24 -7.96
CA THR A 11 12.82 20.04 -6.51
C THR A 11 11.41 19.57 -6.14
N PHE A 12 11.33 18.47 -5.40
CA PHE A 12 10.10 17.98 -4.79
C PHE A 12 10.10 18.32 -3.30
N GLU A 13 9.15 19.13 -2.88
CA GLU A 13 8.97 19.54 -1.49
C GLU A 13 8.01 18.59 -0.78
N PHE A 14 8.36 18.15 0.44
CA PHE A 14 7.53 17.26 1.25
C PHE A 14 6.63 18.05 2.20
N GLU A 15 5.42 17.53 2.45
CA GLU A 15 4.41 18.17 3.30
C GLU A 15 4.92 18.38 4.74
N ALA A 16 5.69 17.45 5.27
CA ALA A 16 6.25 17.53 6.62
C ALA A 16 7.55 18.38 6.68
N GLY A 17 7.93 19.01 5.58
CA GLY A 17 9.15 19.77 5.41
C GLY A 17 10.29 18.97 4.81
N GLY A 18 11.30 19.69 4.31
CA GLY A 18 12.40 19.12 3.54
C GLY A 18 12.07 18.96 2.05
N SER A 19 13.11 18.74 1.27
CA SER A 19 12.99 18.58 -0.18
C SER A 19 14.09 17.69 -0.75
N ILE A 20 13.84 17.11 -1.91
CA ILE A 20 14.86 16.43 -2.72
C ILE A 20 14.78 16.90 -4.16
N ASP A 21 15.92 16.91 -4.83
CA ASP A 21 15.99 17.11 -6.27
C ASP A 21 15.92 15.77 -6.98
N ASN A 22 15.33 15.78 -8.20
CA ASN A 22 15.28 14.59 -9.07
C ASN A 22 14.59 13.40 -8.41
N LEU A 23 13.38 13.60 -7.86
CA LEU A 23 12.56 12.53 -7.33
C LEU A 23 12.42 11.41 -8.38
N GLU A 24 12.65 10.17 -7.98
CA GLU A 24 12.45 8.99 -8.82
C GLU A 24 11.22 8.19 -8.36
N ILE A 25 10.43 7.74 -9.34
CA ILE A 25 9.29 6.85 -9.10
C ILE A 25 9.49 5.60 -9.96
N THR A 26 9.68 4.47 -9.32
CA THR A 26 9.66 3.16 -9.97
C THR A 26 8.22 2.69 -10.13
N TYR A 27 7.85 2.29 -11.33
CA TYR A 27 6.50 1.82 -11.65
C TYR A 27 6.53 0.73 -12.70
N HIS A 28 5.44 -0.05 -12.77
CA HIS A 28 5.24 -1.05 -13.82
C HIS A 28 4.02 -0.69 -14.65
N THR A 29 4.09 -1.00 -15.96
CA THR A 29 2.96 -0.88 -16.87
C THR A 29 2.71 -2.17 -17.62
N SER A 30 1.51 -2.34 -18.17
CA SER A 30 1.25 -3.35 -19.19
C SER A 30 2.20 -3.17 -20.37
N PRO A 31 2.56 -4.25 -21.10
CA PRO A 31 3.48 -4.19 -22.26
C PRO A 31 3.01 -3.25 -23.38
N LEU A 32 1.71 -3.12 -23.51
CA LEU A 32 1.11 -2.16 -24.44
C LEU A 32 1.20 -0.75 -23.83
N GLY A 33 2.08 0.10 -24.31
CA GLY A 33 2.22 1.48 -23.88
C GLY A 33 0.91 2.27 -23.88
N TYR A 34 0.87 3.38 -23.13
CA TYR A 34 -0.30 4.27 -23.14
C TYR A 34 -0.44 4.97 -24.50
N THR A 35 -1.66 4.96 -25.03
CA THR A 35 -2.09 5.78 -26.16
C THR A 35 -3.40 6.48 -25.79
N ARG A 36 -3.61 7.71 -26.28
CA ARG A 36 -4.83 8.47 -25.99
C ARG A 36 -6.08 7.67 -26.38
N GLY A 37 -7.02 7.57 -25.44
CA GLY A 37 -8.27 6.79 -25.61
C GLY A 37 -8.18 5.33 -25.15
N ARG A 38 -7.00 4.81 -24.85
CA ARG A 38 -6.87 3.49 -24.21
C ARG A 38 -7.38 3.56 -22.77
N LYS A 39 -8.13 2.54 -22.36
CA LYS A 39 -8.68 2.40 -21.03
C LYS A 39 -7.56 2.18 -20.01
N VAL A 40 -7.53 3.02 -18.96
CA VAL A 40 -6.49 3.04 -17.93
C VAL A 40 -7.01 2.41 -16.65
N ILE A 41 -6.30 1.42 -16.14
CA ILE A 41 -6.48 0.85 -14.80
C ILE A 41 -5.24 1.17 -13.98
N TRP A 42 -5.41 1.95 -12.91
CA TRP A 42 -4.33 2.28 -11.98
C TRP A 42 -4.51 1.51 -10.67
N LEU A 43 -3.47 0.76 -10.28
CA LEU A 43 -3.43 0.00 -9.04
C LEU A 43 -2.56 0.72 -8.01
N CYS A 44 -3.04 0.85 -6.79
CA CYS A 44 -2.27 1.32 -5.65
C CYS A 44 -2.04 0.13 -4.70
N HIS A 45 -0.78 -0.25 -4.52
CA HIS A 45 -0.39 -1.46 -3.80
C HIS A 45 -0.41 -1.29 -2.27
N ALA A 46 -0.47 -2.41 -1.55
CA ALA A 46 -0.41 -2.49 -0.10
C ALA A 46 1.00 -2.20 0.44
N LEU A 47 1.13 -1.99 1.77
CA LEU A 47 2.32 -1.54 2.49
C LEU A 47 3.63 -2.19 2.04
N THR A 48 3.66 -3.51 1.96
CA THR A 48 4.86 -4.31 1.64
C THR A 48 4.78 -5.02 0.29
N ALA A 49 3.78 -4.68 -0.52
CA ALA A 49 3.73 -5.05 -1.92
C ALA A 49 4.57 -4.08 -2.76
N ASP A 50 4.65 -4.31 -4.05
CA ASP A 50 5.38 -3.49 -5.00
C ASP A 50 4.55 -3.13 -6.23
N SER A 51 5.17 -2.44 -7.18
CA SER A 51 4.51 -2.00 -8.40
C SER A 51 4.32 -3.08 -9.47
N ASP A 52 4.66 -4.35 -9.21
CA ASP A 52 4.43 -5.47 -10.13
C ASP A 52 3.29 -6.40 -9.67
N PRO A 53 2.02 -6.01 -9.81
CA PRO A 53 0.89 -6.82 -9.37
C PRO A 53 0.79 -8.16 -10.11
N GLU A 54 1.25 -8.25 -11.35
CA GLU A 54 1.26 -9.48 -12.14
C GLU A 54 2.31 -10.49 -11.60
N GLY A 55 3.51 -10.00 -11.28
CA GLY A 55 4.63 -10.85 -10.87
C GLY A 55 4.65 -11.21 -9.39
N THR A 56 4.01 -10.40 -8.51
CA THR A 56 4.23 -10.52 -7.07
C THR A 56 2.97 -10.79 -6.24
N TRP A 57 1.94 -9.94 -6.26
CA TRP A 57 0.90 -9.99 -5.23
C TRP A 57 -0.53 -10.26 -5.75
N TRP A 58 -0.83 -10.05 -7.05
CA TRP A 58 -2.15 -10.33 -7.64
C TRP A 58 -2.11 -11.09 -8.97
N PRO A 59 -1.23 -12.09 -9.17
CA PRO A 59 -1.13 -12.83 -10.43
C PRO A 59 -2.41 -13.57 -10.82
N ALA A 60 -3.32 -13.81 -9.88
CA ALA A 60 -4.62 -14.40 -10.17
C ALA A 60 -5.58 -13.43 -10.88
N LEU A 61 -5.44 -12.12 -10.65
CA LEU A 61 -6.32 -11.08 -11.19
C LEU A 61 -5.68 -10.27 -12.32
N VAL A 62 -4.37 -10.08 -12.31
CA VAL A 62 -3.62 -9.21 -13.24
C VAL A 62 -2.74 -10.04 -14.14
N GLY A 63 -2.77 -9.77 -15.44
CA GLY A 63 -1.92 -10.43 -16.43
C GLY A 63 -2.64 -10.70 -17.75
N PRO A 64 -1.94 -11.29 -18.75
CA PRO A 64 -2.53 -11.64 -20.04
C PRO A 64 -3.73 -12.58 -19.88
N GLY A 65 -4.90 -12.20 -20.43
CA GLY A 65 -6.12 -12.98 -20.34
C GLY A 65 -6.74 -13.09 -18.94
N LYS A 66 -6.22 -12.38 -17.93
CA LYS A 66 -6.80 -12.30 -16.59
C LYS A 66 -7.94 -11.28 -16.53
N LEU A 67 -8.56 -11.11 -15.36
CA LEU A 67 -9.63 -10.14 -15.18
C LEU A 67 -9.15 -8.73 -15.54
N ILE A 68 -8.02 -8.31 -14.98
CA ILE A 68 -7.31 -7.09 -15.31
C ILE A 68 -6.27 -7.45 -16.39
N ASP A 69 -6.76 -7.48 -17.62
CA ASP A 69 -6.01 -7.98 -18.78
C ASP A 69 -4.98 -6.97 -19.27
N THR A 70 -3.70 -7.29 -19.08
CA THR A 70 -2.57 -6.44 -19.47
C THR A 70 -2.36 -6.36 -20.99
N GLU A 71 -3.04 -7.19 -21.80
CA GLU A 71 -3.08 -7.09 -23.26
C GLU A 71 -4.22 -6.20 -23.76
N LYS A 72 -5.23 -5.94 -22.92
CA LYS A 72 -6.40 -5.13 -23.27
C LYS A 72 -6.33 -3.71 -22.70
N TYR A 73 -5.97 -3.57 -21.45
CA TYR A 73 -5.94 -2.30 -20.73
C TYR A 73 -4.52 -1.75 -20.58
N PHE A 74 -4.37 -0.43 -20.46
CA PHE A 74 -3.16 0.15 -19.93
C PHE A 74 -3.22 0.04 -18.42
N VAL A 75 -2.60 -1.00 -17.88
CA VAL A 75 -2.49 -1.23 -16.44
C VAL A 75 -1.21 -0.57 -15.94
N ILE A 76 -1.31 0.18 -14.86
CA ILE A 76 -0.18 0.85 -14.22
C ILE A 76 -0.25 0.68 -12.71
N CYS A 77 0.90 0.46 -12.09
CA CYS A 77 1.09 0.51 -10.64
C CYS A 77 2.42 1.21 -10.35
N ALA A 78 2.45 2.10 -9.37
CA ALA A 78 3.65 2.84 -8.98
C ALA A 78 4.00 2.55 -7.52
N ASN A 79 5.32 2.42 -7.22
CA ASN A 79 5.79 2.24 -5.86
C ASN A 79 5.66 3.53 -5.05
N VAL A 80 5.18 3.39 -3.81
CA VAL A 80 5.09 4.49 -2.84
C VAL A 80 6.48 5.04 -2.52
N LEU A 81 6.55 6.32 -2.20
CA LEU A 81 7.79 6.94 -1.76
C LEU A 81 8.24 6.36 -0.42
N GLY A 82 9.53 6.38 -0.16
CA GLY A 82 10.07 5.88 1.11
C GLY A 82 10.17 4.35 1.21
N SER A 83 9.55 3.57 0.30
CA SER A 83 9.62 2.12 0.31
C SER A 83 10.95 1.56 -0.19
N ALA A 84 11.22 0.28 0.09
CA ALA A 84 12.37 -0.44 -0.44
C ALA A 84 12.22 -0.85 -1.93
N CYS A 85 11.11 -0.46 -2.59
CA CYS A 85 10.76 -0.97 -3.92
C CYS A 85 11.27 -0.10 -5.09
N GLY A 86 12.20 0.82 -4.83
CA GLY A 86 12.94 1.55 -5.87
C GLY A 86 12.45 2.97 -6.19
N SER A 87 11.31 3.43 -5.66
CA SER A 87 11.00 4.86 -5.63
C SER A 87 11.91 5.59 -4.63
N SER A 88 12.07 6.91 -4.76
CA SER A 88 12.89 7.71 -3.84
C SER A 88 12.52 7.46 -2.39
N GLY A 89 13.52 7.19 -1.57
CA GLY A 89 13.37 6.82 -0.17
C GLY A 89 14.70 6.92 0.60
N PRO A 90 14.74 6.49 1.86
CA PRO A 90 15.93 6.56 2.71
C PRO A 90 17.12 5.76 2.17
N ALA A 91 16.88 4.70 1.39
CA ALA A 91 17.91 3.92 0.72
C ALA A 91 18.44 4.59 -0.56
N SER A 92 17.77 5.64 -1.07
CA SER A 92 18.23 6.38 -2.25
C SER A 92 19.52 7.13 -1.98
N MET A 93 20.36 7.26 -3.02
CA MET A 93 21.63 7.97 -2.94
C MET A 93 21.41 9.48 -2.78
N ASN A 94 21.94 10.05 -1.72
CA ASN A 94 21.99 11.50 -1.53
C ASN A 94 23.10 12.10 -2.39
N PRO A 95 22.81 12.92 -3.40
CA PRO A 95 23.82 13.47 -4.30
C PRO A 95 24.83 14.40 -3.61
N LYS A 96 24.48 14.94 -2.44
CA LYS A 96 25.38 15.83 -1.67
C LYS A 96 26.45 15.08 -0.90
N THR A 97 26.18 13.83 -0.48
CA THR A 97 27.07 13.05 0.38
C THR A 97 27.68 11.84 -0.32
N GLY A 98 27.08 11.39 -1.44
CA GLY A 98 27.44 10.14 -2.10
C GLY A 98 27.11 8.87 -1.28
N LYS A 99 26.23 8.98 -0.30
CA LYS A 99 25.75 7.90 0.57
C LYS A 99 24.22 7.86 0.56
N PRO A 100 23.57 6.76 0.96
CA PRO A 100 22.13 6.76 1.18
C PRO A 100 21.69 7.88 2.13
N TYR A 101 20.46 8.35 1.96
CA TYR A 101 19.90 9.39 2.83
C TYR A 101 19.75 8.93 4.28
N TYR A 102 19.39 7.66 4.50
CA TYR A 102 19.04 7.14 5.82
C TYR A 102 17.97 8.01 6.51
N PHE A 103 18.21 8.45 7.74
CA PHE A 103 17.34 9.37 8.48
C PHE A 103 17.30 10.81 7.93
N GLU A 104 18.16 11.15 6.98
CA GLU A 104 18.18 12.47 6.35
C GLU A 104 17.16 12.58 5.21
N PHE A 105 16.53 11.47 4.79
CA PHE A 105 15.43 11.52 3.84
C PHE A 105 14.25 12.26 4.47
N PRO A 106 13.57 13.18 3.74
CA PRO A 106 12.39 13.86 4.27
C PRO A 106 11.29 12.86 4.65
N ARG A 107 10.55 13.15 5.73
CA ARG A 107 9.42 12.30 6.12
C ARG A 107 8.34 12.36 5.05
N VAL A 108 7.87 11.18 4.63
CA VAL A 108 6.86 11.03 3.59
C VAL A 108 5.48 10.99 4.22
N THR A 109 4.51 11.61 3.56
CA THR A 109 3.09 11.49 3.88
C THR A 109 2.34 10.87 2.70
N VAL A 110 1.14 10.35 2.95
CA VAL A 110 0.22 9.87 1.89
C VAL A 110 0.02 10.94 0.81
N ARG A 111 -0.03 12.22 1.20
CA ARG A 111 -0.18 13.34 0.25
C ARG A 111 1.03 13.52 -0.64
N ASP A 112 2.22 13.26 -0.12
CA ASP A 112 3.45 13.33 -0.91
C ASP A 112 3.47 12.24 -1.98
N THR A 113 3.14 11.00 -1.62
CA THR A 113 3.06 9.89 -2.58
C THR A 113 1.97 10.16 -3.64
N VAL A 114 0.81 10.67 -3.25
CA VAL A 114 -0.25 11.03 -4.20
C VAL A 114 0.18 12.15 -5.15
N ARG A 115 0.89 13.17 -4.68
CA ARG A 115 1.45 14.21 -5.55
C ARG A 115 2.48 13.63 -6.54
N ALA A 116 3.31 12.69 -6.07
CA ALA A 116 4.26 12.01 -6.94
C ALA A 116 3.54 11.16 -8.01
N PHE A 117 2.48 10.43 -7.63
CA PHE A 117 1.65 9.70 -8.60
C PHE A 117 0.97 10.62 -9.61
N ASP A 118 0.51 11.79 -9.19
CA ASP A 118 -0.08 12.77 -10.12
C ASP A 118 0.96 13.37 -11.09
N LEU A 119 2.20 13.59 -10.64
CA LEU A 119 3.31 13.96 -11.54
C LEU A 119 3.60 12.87 -12.57
N LEU A 120 3.64 11.61 -12.17
CA LEU A 120 3.81 10.48 -13.08
C LEU A 120 2.65 10.38 -14.07
N ARG A 121 1.40 10.51 -13.61
CA ARG A 121 0.20 10.53 -14.46
C ARG A 121 0.31 11.61 -15.55
N GLN A 122 0.69 12.84 -15.15
CA GLN A 122 0.86 13.96 -16.07
C GLN A 122 1.99 13.71 -17.08
N HIS A 123 3.13 13.18 -16.62
CA HIS A 123 4.26 12.79 -17.49
C HIS A 123 3.84 11.78 -18.56
N LEU A 124 3.01 10.83 -18.20
CA LEU A 124 2.47 9.83 -19.13
C LEU A 124 1.35 10.37 -20.04
N GLY A 125 0.91 11.61 -19.83
CA GLY A 125 -0.19 12.23 -20.61
C GLY A 125 -1.56 11.59 -20.32
N ILE A 126 -1.75 10.93 -19.18
CA ILE A 126 -3.01 10.30 -18.78
C ILE A 126 -3.96 11.37 -18.27
N GLU A 127 -4.98 11.70 -19.06
CA GLU A 127 -6.00 12.70 -18.71
C GLU A 127 -7.01 12.11 -17.71
N LYS A 128 -7.40 10.84 -17.90
CA LYS A 128 -8.41 10.14 -17.10
C LYS A 128 -7.94 8.73 -16.73
N ILE A 129 -8.23 8.30 -15.51
CA ILE A 129 -8.09 6.93 -15.04
C ILE A 129 -9.49 6.32 -15.02
N ASP A 130 -9.75 5.32 -15.89
CA ASP A 130 -11.08 4.71 -15.98
C ASP A 130 -11.42 3.90 -14.73
N LEU A 131 -10.42 3.23 -14.13
CA LEU A 131 -10.57 2.44 -12.91
C LEU A 131 -9.34 2.62 -12.02
N LEU A 132 -9.56 3.13 -10.80
CA LEU A 132 -8.56 3.18 -9.72
C LEU A 132 -8.88 2.09 -8.71
N ILE A 133 -7.89 1.27 -8.33
CA ILE A 133 -8.05 0.23 -7.31
C ILE A 133 -6.98 0.43 -6.25
N GLY A 134 -7.40 0.68 -5.01
CA GLY A 134 -6.51 0.78 -3.87
C GLY A 134 -6.75 -0.32 -2.85
N THR A 135 -5.69 -1.05 -2.49
CA THR A 135 -5.74 -2.13 -1.50
C THR A 135 -4.98 -1.72 -0.24
N SER A 136 -5.56 -1.89 0.95
CA SER A 136 -4.91 -1.57 2.23
C SER A 136 -4.33 -0.14 2.22
N MET A 137 -3.03 0.05 2.46
CA MET A 137 -2.34 1.34 2.34
C MET A 137 -2.56 2.00 0.97
N GLY A 138 -2.64 1.24 -0.12
CA GLY A 138 -2.97 1.77 -1.45
C GLY A 138 -4.34 2.44 -1.52
N GLY A 139 -5.28 2.03 -0.69
CA GLY A 139 -6.56 2.70 -0.54
C GLY A 139 -6.44 4.08 0.09
N PHE A 140 -5.44 4.33 0.97
CA PHE A 140 -5.16 5.68 1.51
C PHE A 140 -4.78 6.64 0.39
N MET A 141 -3.90 6.19 -0.54
CA MET A 141 -3.55 6.94 -1.73
C MET A 141 -4.77 7.19 -2.61
N SER A 142 -5.63 6.18 -2.76
CA SER A 142 -6.84 6.30 -3.59
C SER A 142 -7.84 7.30 -3.00
N PHE A 143 -8.08 7.32 -1.70
CA PHE A 143 -8.91 8.33 -1.03
C PHE A 143 -8.32 9.73 -1.19
N GLU A 144 -7.03 9.90 -0.85
CA GLU A 144 -6.36 11.19 -0.93
C GLU A 144 -6.35 11.73 -2.37
N TRP A 145 -6.13 10.85 -3.35
CA TRP A 145 -6.08 11.25 -4.77
C TRP A 145 -7.46 11.60 -5.29
N ALA A 146 -8.50 10.84 -4.92
CA ALA A 146 -9.88 11.12 -5.31
C ALA A 146 -10.35 12.49 -4.81
N VAL A 147 -10.00 12.85 -3.57
CA VAL A 147 -10.34 14.17 -2.98
C VAL A 147 -9.49 15.30 -3.57
N THR A 148 -8.21 15.02 -3.87
CA THR A 148 -7.28 16.05 -4.39
C THR A 148 -7.51 16.33 -5.88
N ARG A 149 -7.98 15.37 -6.64
CA ARG A 149 -8.22 15.45 -8.09
C ARG A 149 -9.60 14.93 -8.46
N PRO A 150 -10.68 15.57 -8.03
CA PRO A 150 -12.03 15.18 -8.45
C PRO A 150 -12.15 15.21 -9.98
N GLY A 151 -12.93 14.31 -10.52
CA GLY A 151 -13.27 14.25 -11.95
C GLY A 151 -12.26 13.51 -12.86
N ILE A 152 -11.05 13.13 -12.38
CA ILE A 152 -10.13 12.34 -13.22
C ILE A 152 -10.36 10.83 -13.16
N PHE A 153 -11.16 10.34 -12.20
CA PHE A 153 -11.45 8.92 -12.01
C PHE A 153 -12.85 8.58 -12.52
N GLY A 154 -12.96 7.47 -13.27
CA GLY A 154 -14.25 6.91 -13.67
C GLY A 154 -14.88 6.16 -12.50
N LYS A 155 -14.21 5.10 -12.07
CA LYS A 155 -14.61 4.27 -10.94
C LYS A 155 -13.46 4.09 -9.96
N ILE A 156 -13.77 3.91 -8.68
CA ILE A 156 -12.77 3.69 -7.63
C ILE A 156 -13.18 2.51 -6.76
N PHE A 157 -12.24 1.59 -6.53
CA PHE A 157 -12.40 0.49 -5.59
C PHE A 157 -11.50 0.70 -4.39
N PHE A 158 -12.09 0.71 -3.20
CA PHE A 158 -11.44 0.76 -1.91
C PHE A 158 -11.52 -0.62 -1.27
N ILE A 159 -10.42 -1.35 -1.20
CA ILE A 159 -10.39 -2.75 -0.75
C ILE A 159 -9.59 -2.86 0.54
N ALA A 160 -10.21 -3.34 1.63
CA ALA A 160 -9.58 -3.56 2.94
C ALA A 160 -8.77 -2.34 3.41
N THR A 161 -9.40 -1.16 3.53
CA THR A 161 -8.71 0.12 3.74
C THR A 161 -9.55 1.12 4.54
N GLY A 162 -9.00 2.30 4.83
CA GLY A 162 -9.67 3.36 5.59
C GLY A 162 -9.26 4.76 5.17
N ALA A 163 -10.12 5.73 5.40
CA ALA A 163 -9.90 7.14 5.06
C ALA A 163 -9.07 7.91 6.11
N ARG A 164 -8.78 7.29 7.25
CA ARG A 164 -7.97 7.80 8.34
C ARG A 164 -7.34 6.65 9.11
N VAL A 165 -6.10 6.83 9.56
CA VAL A 165 -5.46 5.88 10.47
C VAL A 165 -6.24 5.83 11.79
N THR A 166 -6.53 4.60 12.26
CA THR A 166 -7.18 4.37 13.55
C THR A 166 -6.14 4.31 14.67
N PRO A 167 -6.51 4.58 15.94
CA PRO A 167 -5.61 4.35 17.07
C PRO A 167 -5.11 2.91 17.17
N TRP A 168 -5.90 1.92 16.72
CA TRP A 168 -5.54 0.52 16.65
C TRP A 168 -4.36 0.29 15.70
N LEU A 169 -4.49 0.71 14.44
CA LEU A 169 -3.41 0.61 13.44
C LEU A 169 -2.18 1.41 13.87
N ALA A 170 -2.35 2.63 14.37
CA ALA A 170 -1.24 3.46 14.87
C ALA A 170 -0.52 2.80 16.06
N GLY A 171 -1.24 2.05 16.90
CA GLY A 171 -0.67 1.28 18.02
C GLY A 171 0.28 0.20 17.54
N PHE A 172 -0.09 -0.58 16.52
CA PHE A 172 0.81 -1.58 15.91
C PHE A 172 2.01 -0.95 15.22
N ASN A 173 1.84 0.17 14.53
CA ASN A 173 2.96 0.90 13.96
C ASN A 173 3.91 1.43 15.05
N ALA A 174 3.38 1.93 16.16
CA ALA A 174 4.19 2.37 17.29
C ALA A 174 4.99 1.20 17.89
N ALA A 175 4.37 0.03 18.09
CA ALA A 175 5.05 -1.18 18.57
C ALA A 175 6.15 -1.62 17.58
N SER A 176 5.88 -1.61 16.29
CA SER A 176 6.84 -1.92 15.23
C SER A 176 8.04 -0.96 15.25
N ARG A 177 7.80 0.36 15.40
CA ARG A 177 8.87 1.36 15.55
C ARG A 177 9.69 1.13 16.82
N MET A 178 9.06 0.80 17.93
CA MET A 178 9.77 0.48 19.17
C MET A 178 10.69 -0.72 18.98
N ALA A 179 10.24 -1.78 18.28
CA ALA A 179 11.06 -2.95 17.97
C ALA A 179 12.27 -2.59 17.07
N LEU A 180 12.07 -1.79 16.03
CA LEU A 180 13.16 -1.28 15.18
C LEU A 180 14.18 -0.47 15.98
N LEU A 181 13.69 0.47 16.80
CA LEU A 181 14.54 1.37 17.57
C LEU A 181 15.26 0.69 18.75
N ALA A 182 14.81 -0.50 19.15
CA ALA A 182 15.50 -1.32 20.16
C ALA A 182 16.73 -2.03 19.61
N ASP A 183 16.83 -2.21 18.28
CA ASP A 183 18.00 -2.82 17.66
C ASP A 183 19.19 -1.83 17.71
N PRO A 184 20.29 -2.15 18.43
CA PRO A 184 21.43 -1.24 18.56
C PRO A 184 22.09 -0.95 17.20
N THR A 185 22.11 -1.95 16.29
CA THR A 185 22.75 -1.79 14.97
C THR A 185 22.03 -0.79 14.08
N PHE A 186 20.75 -0.52 14.33
CA PHE A 186 19.97 0.46 13.58
C PHE A 186 20.38 1.91 13.87
N LYS A 187 20.79 2.19 15.11
CA LYS A 187 21.22 3.55 15.54
C LYS A 187 22.71 3.79 15.34
N GLU A 188 23.52 2.77 15.59
CA GLU A 188 24.98 2.88 15.63
C GLU A 188 25.61 2.86 14.23
N HIS A 189 25.01 2.14 13.31
CA HIS A 189 25.54 1.97 11.97
C HIS A 189 24.60 2.60 10.94
N ARG A 190 25.07 3.65 10.29
CA ARG A 190 24.45 4.15 9.05
C ARG A 190 24.74 3.18 7.91
N ASP A 191 24.08 2.03 7.96
CA ASP A 191 24.19 0.93 7.02
C ASP A 191 22.78 0.38 6.76
N LEU A 192 22.44 0.14 5.50
CA LEU A 192 21.15 -0.47 5.12
C LEU A 192 20.97 -1.88 5.69
N ASN A 193 22.05 -2.56 6.09
CA ASN A 193 22.01 -3.83 6.80
C ASN A 193 21.83 -3.69 8.32
N GLY A 194 21.84 -2.46 8.85
CA GLY A 194 21.56 -2.20 10.26
C GLY A 194 20.07 -2.37 10.59
N GLY A 195 19.76 -2.81 11.82
CA GLY A 195 18.39 -2.94 12.32
C GLY A 195 17.64 -4.18 11.85
N MET A 196 18.32 -5.19 11.31
CA MET A 196 17.67 -6.36 10.72
C MET A 196 16.91 -7.21 11.75
N GLU A 197 17.40 -7.36 12.98
CA GLU A 197 16.67 -8.09 14.01
C GLU A 197 15.46 -7.29 14.52
N GLY A 198 15.60 -5.97 14.64
CA GLY A 198 14.49 -5.07 14.92
C GLY A 198 13.43 -5.11 13.79
N LEU A 199 13.86 -5.18 12.54
CA LEU A 199 12.97 -5.30 11.37
C LEU A 199 12.20 -6.64 11.38
N LYS A 200 12.86 -7.75 11.72
CA LYS A 200 12.18 -9.05 11.89
C LYS A 200 11.11 -8.97 12.97
N ALA A 201 11.42 -8.36 14.11
CA ALA A 201 10.47 -8.19 15.20
C ALA A 201 9.30 -7.28 14.80
N ALA A 202 9.57 -6.16 14.14
CA ALA A 202 8.54 -5.26 13.60
C ALA A 202 7.63 -5.97 12.58
N ARG A 203 8.22 -6.76 11.67
CA ARG A 203 7.45 -7.57 10.72
C ARG A 203 6.59 -8.62 11.39
N ALA A 204 7.10 -9.27 12.47
CA ALA A 204 6.33 -10.24 13.23
C ALA A 204 5.09 -9.57 13.88
N ILE A 205 5.24 -8.37 14.44
CA ILE A 205 4.13 -7.58 14.99
C ILE A 205 3.09 -7.31 13.89
N ALA A 206 3.52 -6.85 12.71
CA ALA A 206 2.62 -6.59 11.59
C ALA A 206 1.88 -7.85 11.12
N LEU A 207 2.56 -9.00 11.03
CA LEU A 207 1.95 -10.26 10.62
C LEU A 207 0.82 -10.73 11.54
N LEU A 208 0.85 -10.38 12.84
CA LEU A 208 -0.25 -10.65 13.77
C LEU A 208 -1.55 -9.97 13.34
N THR A 209 -1.46 -8.80 12.73
CA THR A 209 -2.63 -8.02 12.31
C THR A 209 -3.15 -8.39 10.91
N TYR A 210 -2.35 -9.15 10.14
CA TYR A 210 -2.74 -9.53 8.78
C TYR A 210 -3.57 -10.82 8.75
N ARG A 211 -3.60 -11.55 9.86
CA ARG A 211 -4.35 -12.78 10.02
C ARG A 211 -5.34 -12.64 11.16
N CYS A 212 -6.45 -13.36 11.10
CA CYS A 212 -7.30 -13.57 12.25
C CYS A 212 -6.92 -14.88 12.98
N GLU A 213 -7.43 -15.05 14.21
CA GLU A 213 -7.17 -16.23 15.04
C GLU A 213 -7.49 -17.54 14.30
N GLU A 214 -8.66 -17.63 13.66
CA GLU A 214 -9.10 -18.83 12.93
C GLU A 214 -8.14 -19.21 11.80
N GLY A 215 -7.66 -18.23 11.03
CA GLY A 215 -6.73 -18.46 9.93
C GLY A 215 -5.35 -18.91 10.38
N LEU A 216 -4.87 -18.38 11.53
CA LEU A 216 -3.62 -18.82 12.15
C LEU A 216 -3.72 -20.21 12.74
N PHE A 217 -4.84 -20.51 13.43
CA PHE A 217 -5.08 -21.77 14.09
C PHE A 217 -5.02 -22.95 13.13
N LYS A 218 -5.81 -22.91 12.05
CA LYS A 218 -5.89 -23.99 11.05
C LYS A 218 -4.55 -24.41 10.46
N GLN A 219 -3.59 -23.49 10.36
CA GLN A 219 -2.30 -23.74 9.71
C GLN A 219 -1.15 -24.06 10.67
N ASN A 220 -1.28 -23.68 11.93
CA ASN A 220 -0.15 -23.69 12.89
C ASN A 220 -0.46 -24.46 14.19
N GLU A 221 -1.51 -25.25 14.23
CA GLU A 221 -1.82 -26.09 15.39
C GLU A 221 -0.74 -27.16 15.61
N ASP A 222 -0.18 -27.18 16.80
CA ASP A 222 0.76 -28.22 17.24
C ASP A 222 0.01 -29.52 17.59
N SER A 223 0.71 -30.65 17.64
CA SER A 223 0.10 -31.92 18.07
C SER A 223 -0.12 -31.94 19.59
N ASP A 224 -1.06 -32.74 20.06
CA ASP A 224 -1.40 -32.88 21.49
C ASP A 224 -0.22 -33.27 22.39
N ASP A 225 0.79 -33.95 21.84
CA ASP A 225 1.98 -34.36 22.56
C ASP A 225 3.07 -33.27 22.61
N THR A 226 2.84 -32.09 22.03
CA THR A 226 3.82 -31.01 21.96
C THR A 226 3.91 -30.28 23.30
N VAL A 227 5.12 -30.27 23.91
CA VAL A 227 5.37 -29.59 25.20
C VAL A 227 5.32 -28.06 25.08
N PHE A 228 5.85 -27.51 23.98
CA PHE A 228 5.90 -26.07 23.71
C PHE A 228 5.39 -25.79 22.31
N ALA A 229 4.42 -24.87 22.17
CA ALA A 229 3.89 -24.43 20.87
C ALA A 229 5.07 -23.90 20.01
N GLY A 230 5.33 -24.57 18.90
CA GLY A 230 6.53 -24.30 18.08
C GLY A 230 6.25 -24.00 16.62
N LYS A 231 5.13 -24.50 16.04
CA LYS A 231 4.82 -24.31 14.62
C LYS A 231 4.61 -22.85 14.28
N VAL A 232 3.79 -22.12 15.05
CA VAL A 232 3.56 -20.69 14.83
C VAL A 232 4.87 -19.89 14.93
N GLY A 233 5.69 -20.17 15.93
CA GLY A 233 6.99 -19.52 16.06
C GLY A 233 7.94 -19.80 14.88
N SER A 234 7.91 -21.01 14.33
CA SER A 234 8.68 -21.38 13.13
C SER A 234 8.16 -20.66 11.89
N TYR A 235 6.84 -20.54 11.74
CA TYR A 235 6.21 -19.76 10.68
C TYR A 235 6.67 -18.29 10.71
N TYR A 236 6.60 -17.64 11.88
CA TYR A 236 7.03 -16.24 12.02
C TYR A 236 8.50 -16.05 11.71
N ARG A 237 9.39 -16.92 12.25
CA ARG A 237 10.83 -16.87 11.91
C ARG A 237 11.08 -17.00 10.41
N HIS A 238 10.37 -17.90 9.74
CA HIS A 238 10.49 -18.07 8.29
C HIS A 238 10.04 -16.81 7.53
N GLN A 239 8.85 -16.29 7.81
CA GLN A 239 8.29 -15.12 7.12
C GLN A 239 9.14 -13.87 7.33
N THR A 240 9.59 -13.62 8.55
CA THR A 240 10.42 -12.45 8.84
C THR A 240 11.81 -12.55 8.22
N SER A 241 12.42 -13.75 8.22
CA SER A 241 13.72 -13.98 7.57
C SER A 241 13.65 -13.86 6.05
N LYS A 242 12.50 -14.18 5.44
CA LYS A 242 12.26 -13.92 4.00
C LYS A 242 12.14 -12.43 3.73
N PHE A 243 11.38 -11.73 4.57
CA PHE A 243 11.08 -10.30 4.40
C PHE A 243 12.32 -9.41 4.40
N VAL A 244 13.26 -9.63 5.32
CA VAL A 244 14.48 -8.82 5.44
C VAL A 244 15.50 -9.00 4.32
N LYS A 245 15.22 -9.88 3.34
CA LYS A 245 16.06 -9.99 2.14
C LYS A 245 15.77 -8.88 1.13
N ASP A 246 14.55 -8.36 1.15
CA ASP A 246 14.05 -7.40 0.18
C ASP A 246 13.76 -6.02 0.80
N TRP A 247 13.78 -5.92 2.14
CA TRP A 247 13.46 -4.72 2.88
C TRP A 247 14.58 -4.34 3.87
N ASP A 248 14.90 -3.05 3.92
CA ASP A 248 15.74 -2.45 4.95
C ASP A 248 14.90 -1.78 6.05
N ALA A 249 15.52 -1.61 7.23
CA ALA A 249 14.85 -1.07 8.42
C ALA A 249 14.44 0.42 8.25
N TYR A 250 15.20 1.20 7.49
CA TYR A 250 14.89 2.61 7.23
C TYR A 250 13.64 2.74 6.37
N SER A 251 13.58 2.02 5.25
CA SER A 251 12.42 2.02 4.36
C SER A 251 11.16 1.56 5.09
N TYR A 252 11.27 0.53 5.94
CA TYR A 252 10.11 0.07 6.72
C TYR A 252 9.63 1.11 7.73
N LEU A 253 10.54 1.82 8.39
CA LEU A 253 10.19 2.93 9.28
C LEU A 253 9.43 4.04 8.55
N TYR A 254 9.91 4.42 7.35
CA TYR A 254 9.30 5.50 6.56
C TYR A 254 7.90 5.17 6.07
N VAL A 255 7.66 3.94 5.61
CA VAL A 255 6.31 3.54 5.20
C VAL A 255 5.35 3.41 6.39
N CYS A 256 5.82 3.03 7.59
CA CYS A 256 5.02 3.10 8.82
C CYS A 256 4.63 4.55 9.17
N ASP A 257 5.57 5.50 9.01
CA ASP A 257 5.29 6.93 9.22
C ASP A 257 4.30 7.46 8.18
N GLU A 258 4.41 7.01 6.93
CA GLU A 258 3.46 7.37 5.87
C GLU A 258 2.05 6.87 6.18
N VAL A 259 1.90 5.63 6.64
CA VAL A 259 0.61 5.09 7.13
C VAL A 259 0.02 5.96 8.22
N ASP A 260 0.82 6.36 9.23
CA ASP A 260 0.36 7.20 10.34
C ASP A 260 -0.08 8.60 9.89
N SER A 261 0.39 9.07 8.73
CA SER A 261 0.00 10.36 8.15
C SER A 261 -1.41 10.35 7.55
N ASN A 262 -2.01 9.15 7.34
CA ASN A 262 -3.30 9.00 6.66
C ASN A 262 -4.44 9.69 7.41
N ASN A 263 -4.93 10.76 6.84
CA ASN A 263 -6.15 11.44 7.26
C ASN A 263 -6.65 12.33 6.12
N VAL A 264 -7.54 11.79 5.30
CA VAL A 264 -8.09 12.50 4.13
C VAL A 264 -8.83 13.78 4.54
N GLY A 265 -9.39 13.84 5.74
CA GLY A 265 -10.12 15.00 6.27
C GLY A 265 -9.26 16.11 6.82
N ARG A 266 -7.93 15.90 6.97
CA ARG A 266 -7.02 16.89 7.56
C ARG A 266 -6.94 18.16 6.69
N GLY A 267 -7.34 19.30 7.27
CA GLY A 267 -7.43 20.58 6.58
C GLY A 267 -8.60 20.72 5.60
N ARG A 268 -9.57 19.75 5.61
CA ARG A 268 -10.73 19.74 4.70
C ARG A 268 -12.08 19.67 5.44
N GLY A 269 -12.12 20.05 6.71
CA GLY A 269 -13.35 20.03 7.51
C GLY A 269 -13.75 18.64 8.04
N GLY A 270 -12.81 17.68 8.03
CA GLY A 270 -13.02 16.31 8.52
C GLY A 270 -13.27 15.29 7.40
N VAL A 271 -13.23 14.00 7.79
CA VAL A 271 -13.35 12.87 6.85
C VAL A 271 -14.69 12.91 6.10
N ALA A 272 -15.80 13.11 6.80
CA ALA A 272 -17.13 13.12 6.19
C ALA A 272 -17.25 14.20 5.10
N LYS A 273 -16.74 15.42 5.38
CA LYS A 273 -16.75 16.50 4.40
C LYS A 273 -15.88 16.16 3.18
N ALA A 274 -14.67 15.66 3.40
CA ALA A 274 -13.77 15.30 2.32
C ALA A 274 -14.34 14.19 1.42
N LEU A 275 -14.92 13.14 2.01
CA LEU A 275 -15.49 12.02 1.26
C LEU A 275 -16.77 12.42 0.48
N SER A 276 -17.59 13.33 1.02
CA SER A 276 -18.80 13.80 0.32
C SER A 276 -18.50 14.59 -0.96
N GLU A 277 -17.26 14.98 -1.19
CA GLU A 277 -16.81 15.71 -2.39
C GLU A 277 -16.25 14.76 -3.49
N ILE A 278 -16.20 13.44 -3.24
CA ILE A 278 -15.79 12.47 -4.26
C ILE A 278 -16.94 12.28 -5.27
N GLU A 279 -16.66 12.58 -6.54
CA GLU A 279 -17.63 12.54 -7.63
C GLU A 279 -17.66 11.19 -8.38
N SER A 280 -16.67 10.34 -8.14
CA SER A 280 -16.50 9.06 -8.84
C SER A 280 -17.47 8.00 -8.33
N ASP A 281 -17.81 7.04 -9.18
CA ASP A 281 -18.53 5.82 -8.80
C ASP A 281 -17.61 4.95 -7.92
N CYS A 282 -17.96 4.79 -6.64
CA CYS A 282 -17.12 4.15 -5.64
C CYS A 282 -17.69 2.82 -5.15
N THR A 283 -16.81 1.83 -5.02
CA THR A 283 -17.13 0.51 -4.47
C THR A 283 -16.18 0.18 -3.33
N PHE A 284 -16.73 -0.22 -2.19
CA PHE A 284 -15.99 -0.69 -1.03
C PHE A 284 -16.04 -2.21 -0.96
N ILE A 285 -14.89 -2.85 -0.75
CA ILE A 285 -14.78 -4.29 -0.49
C ILE A 285 -14.08 -4.49 0.83
N CYS A 286 -14.77 -5.12 1.78
CA CYS A 286 -14.29 -5.42 3.12
C CYS A 286 -14.13 -6.93 3.32
N MET A 287 -13.15 -7.35 4.10
CA MET A 287 -12.98 -8.73 4.56
C MET A 287 -13.64 -8.89 5.93
N SER A 288 -14.49 -9.92 6.10
CA SER A 288 -15.32 -10.07 7.31
C SER A 288 -14.51 -10.22 8.60
N SER A 289 -13.32 -10.80 8.52
CA SER A 289 -12.43 -11.03 9.66
C SER A 289 -11.22 -10.10 9.72
N ASP A 290 -11.23 -8.99 8.97
CA ASP A 290 -10.15 -8.00 8.98
C ASP A 290 -10.19 -7.18 10.28
N GLU A 291 -9.12 -7.25 11.07
CA GLU A 291 -8.99 -6.51 12.33
C GLU A 291 -8.31 -5.13 12.16
N LEU A 292 -7.67 -4.88 11.01
CA LEU A 292 -7.08 -3.58 10.70
C LEU A 292 -8.10 -2.60 10.13
N PHE A 293 -8.98 -3.10 9.27
CA PHE A 293 -10.05 -2.34 8.61
C PHE A 293 -11.35 -3.14 8.70
N PRO A 294 -11.90 -3.27 9.92
CA PRO A 294 -13.08 -4.11 10.14
C PRO A 294 -14.33 -3.55 9.45
N PRO A 295 -15.33 -4.41 9.20
CA PRO A 295 -16.59 -3.99 8.59
C PRO A 295 -17.26 -2.81 9.28
N GLU A 296 -17.14 -2.70 10.60
CA GLU A 296 -17.68 -1.63 11.43
C GLU A 296 -17.10 -0.27 11.10
N ASP A 297 -15.85 -0.21 10.65
CA ASP A 297 -15.18 1.01 10.23
C ASP A 297 -15.40 1.32 8.75
N MET A 298 -15.34 0.31 7.87
CA MET A 298 -15.44 0.51 6.42
C MET A 298 -16.87 0.81 5.94
N LYS A 299 -17.88 0.13 6.50
CA LYS A 299 -19.27 0.31 6.08
C LYS A 299 -19.78 1.74 6.32
N PRO A 300 -19.52 2.41 7.45
CA PRO A 300 -19.87 3.82 7.61
C PRO A 300 -19.16 4.76 6.63
N LEU A 301 -17.92 4.46 6.23
CA LEU A 301 -17.20 5.27 5.24
C LEU A 301 -17.88 5.23 3.87
N SER A 302 -18.40 4.07 3.45
CA SER A 302 -19.12 3.98 2.18
C SER A 302 -20.35 4.87 2.16
N ALA A 303 -21.06 4.99 3.27
CA ALA A 303 -22.24 5.85 3.37
C ALA A 303 -21.94 7.35 3.25
N LEU A 304 -20.68 7.76 3.39
CA LEU A 304 -20.25 9.17 3.25
C LEU A 304 -20.03 9.60 1.80
N ILE A 305 -19.90 8.65 0.87
CA ILE A 305 -19.74 8.92 -0.57
C ILE A 305 -21.08 8.66 -1.27
N PRO A 306 -21.74 9.68 -1.84
CA PRO A 306 -23.02 9.50 -2.49
C PRO A 306 -22.98 8.46 -3.62
N GLY A 307 -23.92 7.52 -3.60
CA GLY A 307 -24.04 6.49 -4.66
C GLY A 307 -23.02 5.35 -4.57
N SER A 308 -22.17 5.30 -3.54
CA SER A 308 -21.23 4.21 -3.38
C SER A 308 -21.91 2.87 -3.09
N SER A 309 -21.25 1.78 -3.46
CA SER A 309 -21.62 0.41 -3.10
C SER A 309 -20.68 -0.18 -2.04
N TYR A 310 -21.19 -1.11 -1.22
CA TYR A 310 -20.43 -1.80 -0.19
C TYR A 310 -20.63 -3.31 -0.31
N HIS A 311 -19.53 -4.05 -0.31
CA HIS A 311 -19.50 -5.50 -0.37
C HIS A 311 -18.64 -6.03 0.78
N GLN A 312 -19.11 -7.07 1.44
CA GLN A 312 -18.35 -7.81 2.44
C GLN A 312 -18.08 -9.22 1.93
N ILE A 313 -16.83 -9.63 1.97
CA ILE A 313 -16.40 -10.97 1.60
C ILE A 313 -16.16 -11.75 2.88
N GLU A 314 -16.90 -12.86 3.04
CA GLU A 314 -16.69 -13.77 4.16
C GLU A 314 -15.40 -14.54 3.98
N THR A 315 -14.49 -14.42 4.95
CA THR A 315 -13.16 -15.04 4.89
C THR A 315 -12.58 -15.26 6.28
N PRO A 316 -11.87 -16.37 6.51
CA PRO A 316 -11.12 -16.60 7.75
C PRO A 316 -9.67 -16.08 7.68
N TYR A 317 -9.31 -15.33 6.66
CA TYR A 317 -7.91 -14.96 6.41
C TYR A 317 -7.53 -13.57 6.90
N GLY A 318 -8.43 -12.87 7.62
CA GLY A 318 -8.17 -11.54 8.13
C GLY A 318 -7.93 -10.54 7.02
N HIS A 319 -7.02 -9.60 7.27
CA HIS A 319 -6.63 -8.59 6.30
C HIS A 319 -6.06 -9.19 5.00
N ASP A 320 -5.29 -10.28 5.08
CA ASP A 320 -4.74 -10.98 3.90
C ASP A 320 -5.84 -11.56 2.98
N GLY A 321 -7.11 -11.57 3.40
CA GLY A 321 -8.24 -11.96 2.57
C GLY A 321 -8.26 -11.24 1.21
N PHE A 322 -7.81 -9.98 1.12
CA PHE A 322 -7.77 -9.26 -0.16
C PHE A 322 -6.72 -9.83 -1.15
N LEU A 323 -5.74 -10.60 -0.67
CA LEU A 323 -4.76 -11.30 -1.51
C LEU A 323 -5.24 -12.73 -1.87
N ILE A 324 -6.09 -13.32 -1.03
CA ILE A 324 -6.47 -14.74 -1.10
C ILE A 324 -7.81 -14.92 -1.81
N GLU A 325 -8.81 -14.12 -1.46
CA GLU A 325 -10.19 -14.21 -1.97
C GLU A 325 -10.36 -13.60 -3.36
N THR A 326 -9.41 -13.87 -4.24
CA THR A 326 -9.34 -13.26 -5.58
C THR A 326 -10.53 -13.57 -6.46
N SER A 327 -11.19 -14.74 -6.29
CA SER A 327 -12.39 -15.08 -7.03
C SER A 327 -13.58 -14.20 -6.65
N ALA A 328 -13.84 -14.04 -5.36
CA ALA A 328 -14.92 -13.19 -4.86
C ALA A 328 -14.69 -11.70 -5.23
N ILE A 329 -13.44 -11.24 -5.14
CA ILE A 329 -13.06 -9.90 -5.59
C ILE A 329 -13.30 -9.76 -7.10
N ALA A 330 -12.94 -10.77 -7.90
CA ALA A 330 -13.15 -10.77 -9.35
C ALA A 330 -14.61 -10.60 -9.73
N ASP A 331 -15.51 -11.28 -9.02
CA ASP A 331 -16.95 -11.21 -9.31
C ASP A 331 -17.53 -9.81 -9.05
N ILE A 332 -17.02 -9.12 -8.03
CA ILE A 332 -17.41 -7.73 -7.72
C ILE A 332 -16.76 -6.73 -8.71
N LEU A 333 -15.50 -6.95 -9.11
CA LEU A 333 -14.78 -6.07 -10.02
C LEU A 333 -15.25 -6.18 -11.48
N ARG A 334 -15.66 -7.37 -11.92
CA ARG A 334 -15.99 -7.69 -13.33
C ARG A 334 -16.97 -6.72 -13.98
N PRO A 335 -18.12 -6.36 -13.36
CA PRO A 335 -19.07 -5.41 -13.96
C PRO A 335 -18.53 -3.97 -14.03
N ALA A 336 -17.46 -3.66 -13.33
CA ALA A 336 -16.88 -2.34 -13.26
C ALA A 336 -15.73 -2.10 -14.24
N LEU A 337 -15.22 -3.15 -14.88
CA LEU A 337 -14.13 -3.01 -15.87
C LEU A 337 -14.50 -2.06 -17.00
N PRO A 338 -13.56 -1.20 -17.48
CA PRO A 338 -13.84 -0.20 -18.49
C PRO A 338 -13.97 -0.76 -19.91
#